data_fd6eefdc943070b8b09c1e4dcdbf252d
#
_entry.id   fd6eefdc943070b8b09c1e4dcdbf252d
#
_cell.length_a   1.000
_cell.length_b   1.000
_cell.length_c   1.000
_cell.angle_alpha   90.00
_cell.angle_beta   90.00
_cell.angle_gamma   90.00
#
_symmetry.space_group_name_H-M   'P 1'
#
loop_
_entity.id
_entity.type
_entity.pdbx_description
1 polymer ?
#
loop_
_entity_poly.entity_id
_entity_poly.type
_entity_poly.pdbx_seq_one_letter_code
_entity_poly.pdbx_strand_id
1 'polypeptide(L)'
;MLNILKYEWRRQWRELLTLGGACLAVSVLLGLLLGRLVDPLHGAITGFHSLTGALPAVAVGLLFGWVGLIMAMTIRGVVYTVTAQTGLFGDEGYFWHSLPLPAWQLLGGRALAACARMAVSFAVVEAAVALFGGSVVLPNALLREALQETDLSLSLTLGGSGVFDLANELLQVVWGVLMIQFAVVAGNQLPEKWRVPGGFVCYFVVLSLAGTLMDWAESSVLGGVLALALTALECAAAFAASCWMVSERLDLR
;
A
#
# COMPACT_ATOMS: atom_id res chain seq x y z
N MET A 1 -5.81 -18.62 -14.28
CA MET A 1 -5.46 -17.67 -13.22
C MET A 1 -4.03 -17.81 -12.71
N LEU A 2 -3.61 -18.97 -12.20
CA LEU A 2 -2.26 -19.20 -11.63
C LEU A 2 -1.11 -18.92 -12.61
N ASN A 3 -1.26 -19.18 -13.89
CA ASN A 3 -0.22 -18.93 -14.89
C ASN A 3 -0.02 -17.42 -15.15
N ILE A 4 -1.09 -16.63 -15.11
CA ILE A 4 -1.04 -15.17 -15.25
C ILE A 4 -0.32 -14.59 -14.03
N LEU A 5 -0.71 -15.02 -12.83
CA LEU A 5 -0.08 -14.63 -11.58
C LEU A 5 1.44 -14.93 -11.58
N LYS A 6 1.83 -16.13 -12.01
CA LYS A 6 3.23 -16.56 -12.07
C LYS A 6 4.07 -15.72 -13.04
N TYR A 7 3.50 -15.35 -14.20
CA TYR A 7 4.18 -14.54 -15.20
C TYR A 7 4.38 -13.10 -14.71
N GLU A 8 3.33 -12.47 -14.20
CA GLU A 8 3.37 -11.13 -13.65
C GLU A 8 4.31 -11.04 -12.44
N TRP A 9 4.28 -12.04 -11.55
CA TRP A 9 5.18 -12.13 -10.39
C TRP A 9 6.65 -12.19 -10.80
N ARG A 10 6.99 -13.01 -11.79
CA ARG A 10 8.37 -13.17 -12.28
C ARG A 10 8.94 -11.88 -12.88
N ARG A 11 8.10 -11.08 -13.53
CA ARG A 11 8.47 -9.80 -14.13
C ARG A 11 8.84 -8.77 -13.06
N GLN A 12 8.18 -8.80 -11.91
CA GLN A 12 8.23 -7.74 -10.88
C GLN A 12 9.12 -8.05 -9.69
N TRP A 13 9.45 -9.32 -9.50
CA TRP A 13 10.22 -9.81 -8.35
C TRP A 13 11.53 -9.04 -8.14
N ARG A 14 12.25 -8.74 -9.21
CA ARG A 14 13.51 -8.01 -9.14
C ARG A 14 13.35 -6.59 -8.60
N GLU A 15 12.33 -5.87 -9.06
CA GLU A 15 12.04 -4.50 -8.59
C GLU A 15 11.60 -4.49 -7.12
N LEU A 16 10.77 -5.44 -6.71
CA LEU A 16 10.33 -5.59 -5.33
C LEU A 16 11.51 -5.89 -4.40
N LEU A 17 12.41 -6.78 -4.80
CA LEU A 17 13.60 -7.12 -4.02
C LEU A 17 14.56 -5.92 -3.89
N THR A 18 14.82 -5.19 -4.97
CA THR A 18 15.77 -4.07 -4.94
C THR A 18 15.22 -2.89 -4.12
N LEU A 19 13.98 -2.47 -4.36
CA LEU A 19 13.36 -1.37 -3.62
C LEU A 19 13.05 -1.75 -2.17
N GLY A 20 12.49 -2.94 -1.95
CA GLY A 20 12.19 -3.44 -0.62
C GLY A 20 13.45 -3.65 0.22
N GLY A 21 14.47 -4.28 -0.34
CA GLY A 21 15.76 -4.46 0.31
C GLY A 21 16.43 -3.13 0.66
N ALA A 22 16.41 -2.15 -0.25
CA ALA A 22 16.91 -0.81 0.02
C ALA A 22 16.14 -0.13 1.15
N CYS A 23 14.80 -0.23 1.15
CA CYS A 23 13.95 0.34 2.19
C CYS A 23 14.28 -0.25 3.57
N LEU A 24 14.39 -1.58 3.68
CA LEU A 24 14.75 -2.26 4.93
C LEU A 24 16.15 -1.89 5.40
N ALA A 25 17.15 -1.87 4.50
CA ALA A 25 18.52 -1.51 4.84
C ALA A 25 18.63 -0.07 5.36
N VAL A 26 17.97 0.88 4.68
CA VAL A 26 17.97 2.29 5.11
C VAL A 26 17.24 2.46 6.44
N SER A 27 16.17 1.71 6.69
CA SER A 27 15.44 1.73 7.97
C SER A 27 16.33 1.34 9.14
N VAL A 28 17.09 0.25 9.00
CA VAL A 28 18.03 -0.21 10.05
C VAL A 28 19.15 0.79 10.25
N LEU A 29 19.78 1.27 9.16
CA LEU A 29 20.88 2.24 9.24
C LEU A 29 20.43 3.54 9.89
N LEU A 30 19.29 4.07 9.49
CA LEU A 30 18.75 5.32 10.04
C LEU A 30 18.40 5.16 11.53
N GLY A 31 17.75 4.03 11.89
CA GLY A 31 17.40 3.75 13.27
C GLY A 31 18.64 3.64 14.18
N LEU A 32 19.69 2.95 13.73
CA LEU A 32 20.95 2.85 14.47
C LEU A 32 21.66 4.21 14.60
N LEU A 33 21.64 5.05 13.55
CA LEU A 33 22.22 6.39 13.58
C LEU A 33 21.46 7.29 14.56
N LEU A 34 20.12 7.31 14.49
CA LEU A 34 19.30 8.10 15.40
C LEU A 34 19.41 7.60 16.84
N GLY A 35 19.42 6.28 17.05
CA GLY A 35 19.62 5.69 18.36
C GLY A 35 20.95 6.14 19.00
N ARG A 36 22.03 6.23 18.21
CA ARG A 36 23.34 6.72 18.70
C ARG A 36 23.41 8.23 18.88
N LEU A 37 22.59 9.01 18.15
CA LEU A 37 22.52 10.47 18.31
C LEU A 37 21.77 10.88 19.57
N VAL A 38 20.81 10.09 20.02
CA VAL A 38 20.03 10.38 21.23
C VAL A 38 20.85 10.15 22.51
N ASP A 39 21.77 9.18 22.53
CA ASP A 39 22.62 8.86 23.68
C ASP A 39 23.55 10.03 24.12
N PRO A 40 24.28 10.73 23.23
CA PRO A 40 25.15 11.81 23.64
C PRO A 40 24.42 13.13 23.96
N LEU A 41 23.17 13.30 23.54
CA LEU A 41 22.37 14.49 23.87
C LEU A 41 22.09 14.59 25.37
N HIS A 42 22.07 13.49 26.10
CA HIS A 42 21.92 13.48 27.58
C HIS A 42 23.26 13.69 28.33
N GLY A 43 24.40 13.32 27.72
CA GLY A 43 25.73 13.47 28.35
C GLY A 43 26.48 14.75 27.99
N ALA A 44 26.07 15.46 26.96
CA ALA A 44 26.88 16.50 26.30
C ALA A 44 26.23 17.89 26.26
N ILE A 45 25.41 18.23 27.24
CA ILE A 45 24.99 19.66 27.42
C ILE A 45 26.19 20.57 27.68
N THR A 46 27.37 20.04 27.93
CA THR A 46 28.51 20.82 28.40
C THR A 46 29.76 20.89 27.50
N GLY A 47 29.81 20.31 26.30
CA GLY A 47 31.09 20.31 25.59
C GLY A 47 31.17 20.15 24.07
N PHE A 48 30.07 20.07 23.33
CA PHE A 48 30.14 19.71 21.90
C PHE A 48 29.54 20.78 20.96
N HIS A 49 30.15 21.95 20.91
CA HIS A 49 29.66 22.99 19.98
C HIS A 49 30.13 22.86 18.51
N SER A 50 31.06 21.99 18.16
CA SER A 50 31.61 21.94 16.80
C SER A 50 31.19 20.73 15.92
N LEU A 51 30.74 19.64 16.50
CA LEU A 51 30.24 18.45 15.75
C LEU A 51 28.72 18.41 15.63
N THR A 52 28.02 19.24 16.40
CA THR A 52 26.54 19.24 16.51
C THR A 52 25.81 19.79 15.28
N GLY A 53 26.47 20.51 14.39
CA GLY A 53 25.79 21.10 13.21
C GLY A 53 25.59 20.14 12.04
N ALA A 54 26.53 19.23 11.80
CA ALA A 54 26.46 18.34 10.62
C ALA A 54 25.65 17.06 10.87
N LEU A 55 25.74 16.47 12.07
CA LEU A 55 25.05 15.22 12.41
C LEU A 55 23.52 15.31 12.34
N PRO A 56 22.84 16.34 12.90
CA PRO A 56 21.41 16.48 12.78
C PRO A 56 20.98 16.73 11.34
N ALA A 57 21.76 17.46 10.54
CA ALA A 57 21.46 17.68 9.12
C ALA A 57 21.52 16.37 8.32
N VAL A 58 22.50 15.52 8.59
CA VAL A 58 22.60 14.19 7.97
C VAL A 58 21.45 13.30 8.40
N ALA A 59 21.09 13.29 9.68
CA ALA A 59 19.95 12.51 10.18
C ALA A 59 18.62 12.95 9.55
N VAL A 60 18.41 14.25 9.45
CA VAL A 60 17.22 14.82 8.78
C VAL A 60 17.20 14.45 7.28
N GLY A 61 18.34 14.55 6.59
CA GLY A 61 18.45 14.16 5.19
C GLY A 61 18.14 12.67 4.96
N LEU A 62 18.65 11.78 5.83
CA LEU A 62 18.35 10.36 5.79
C LEU A 62 16.89 10.06 6.08
N LEU A 63 16.26 10.81 6.99
CA LEU A 63 14.84 10.68 7.32
C LEU A 63 13.95 11.02 6.10
N PHE A 64 14.27 12.13 5.41
CA PHE A 64 13.59 12.47 4.16
C PHE A 64 13.84 11.42 3.06
N GLY A 65 15.06 10.90 2.95
CA GLY A 65 15.39 9.82 2.03
C GLY A 65 14.57 8.55 2.31
N TRP A 66 14.42 8.19 3.58
CA TRP A 66 13.64 7.04 4.02
C TRP A 66 12.14 7.21 3.72
N VAL A 67 11.56 8.36 4.07
CA VAL A 67 10.17 8.69 3.71
C VAL A 67 10.00 8.66 2.19
N GLY A 68 10.97 9.20 1.43
CA GLY A 68 10.98 9.17 -0.03
C GLY A 68 10.98 7.73 -0.58
N LEU A 69 11.72 6.80 0.02
CA LEU A 69 11.72 5.38 -0.37
C LEU A 69 10.37 4.71 -0.10
N ILE A 70 9.76 4.94 1.06
CA ILE A 70 8.42 4.45 1.39
C ILE A 70 7.40 4.97 0.37
N MET A 71 7.41 6.27 0.11
CA MET A 71 6.52 6.88 -0.89
C MET A 71 6.77 6.32 -2.28
N ALA A 72 8.03 6.15 -2.69
CA ALA A 72 8.37 5.57 -3.99
C ALA A 72 7.83 4.13 -4.12
N MET A 73 7.92 3.34 -3.06
CA MET A 73 7.41 1.96 -3.04
C MET A 73 5.88 1.92 -3.18
N THR A 74 5.17 2.78 -2.45
CA THR A 74 3.71 2.92 -2.52
C THR A 74 3.26 3.41 -3.90
N ILE A 75 3.89 4.47 -4.43
CA ILE A 75 3.57 5.02 -5.76
C ILE A 75 3.82 3.97 -6.84
N ARG A 76 4.92 3.23 -6.77
CA ARG A 76 5.20 2.13 -7.70
C ARG A 76 4.14 1.03 -7.64
N GLY A 77 3.62 0.70 -6.46
CA GLY A 77 2.51 -0.23 -6.29
C GLY A 77 1.25 0.24 -7.02
N VAL A 78 0.87 1.51 -6.82
CA VAL A 78 -0.29 2.12 -7.47
C VAL A 78 -0.11 2.21 -8.99
N VAL A 79 1.04 2.72 -9.45
CA VAL A 79 1.37 2.81 -10.90
C VAL A 79 1.29 1.44 -11.54
N TYR A 80 1.81 0.41 -10.89
CA TYR A 80 1.69 -0.95 -11.39
C TYR A 80 0.24 -1.40 -11.50
N THR A 81 -0.57 -1.17 -10.47
CA THR A 81 -1.99 -1.54 -10.49
C THR A 81 -2.70 -0.87 -11.66
N VAL A 82 -2.47 0.43 -11.86
CA VAL A 82 -3.04 1.18 -12.99
C VAL A 82 -2.55 0.63 -14.33
N THR A 83 -1.24 0.42 -14.50
CA THR A 83 -0.68 -0.07 -15.79
C THR A 83 -1.10 -1.50 -16.09
N ALA A 84 -1.20 -2.36 -15.08
CA ALA A 84 -1.71 -3.71 -15.26
C ALA A 84 -3.16 -3.73 -15.73
N GLN A 85 -3.99 -2.82 -15.25
CA GLN A 85 -5.39 -2.71 -15.65
C GLN A 85 -5.55 -2.02 -17.02
N THR A 86 -4.80 -0.93 -17.28
CA THR A 86 -4.84 -0.23 -18.57
C THR A 86 -4.32 -1.08 -19.72
N GLY A 87 -3.36 -1.97 -19.48
CA GLY A 87 -2.86 -2.92 -20.49
C GLY A 87 -3.93 -3.88 -21.04
N LEU A 88 -5.09 -4.03 -20.35
CA LEU A 88 -6.25 -4.77 -20.89
C LEU A 88 -6.94 -4.04 -22.05
N PHE A 89 -6.83 -2.72 -22.11
CA PHE A 89 -7.52 -1.88 -23.07
C PHE A 89 -6.59 -1.25 -24.12
N GLY A 90 -5.28 -1.52 -24.02
CA GLY A 90 -4.26 -1.12 -24.98
C GLY A 90 -3.96 -2.21 -26.01
N ASP A 91 -2.83 -2.07 -26.70
CA ASP A 91 -2.38 -3.00 -27.75
C ASP A 91 -2.21 -4.45 -27.26
N GLU A 92 -1.79 -4.61 -26.00
CA GLU A 92 -1.73 -5.93 -25.35
C GLU A 92 -3.14 -6.52 -25.10
N GLY A 93 -4.16 -5.68 -25.01
CA GLY A 93 -5.54 -6.09 -24.77
C GLY A 93 -6.08 -6.99 -25.87
N TYR A 94 -5.71 -6.72 -27.12
CA TYR A 94 -6.11 -7.56 -28.26
C TYR A 94 -5.70 -9.03 -28.08
N PHE A 95 -4.49 -9.25 -27.57
CA PHE A 95 -4.01 -10.61 -27.26
C PHE A 95 -4.83 -11.28 -26.15
N TRP A 96 -5.12 -10.54 -25.08
CA TRP A 96 -5.87 -11.09 -23.95
C TRP A 96 -7.32 -11.40 -24.30
N HIS A 97 -7.92 -10.60 -25.17
CA HIS A 97 -9.29 -10.80 -25.65
C HIS A 97 -9.42 -11.90 -26.71
N SER A 98 -8.31 -12.27 -27.35
CA SER A 98 -8.28 -13.44 -28.25
C SER A 98 -8.28 -14.79 -27.51
N LEU A 99 -8.01 -14.78 -26.20
CA LEU A 99 -8.07 -15.98 -25.40
C LEU A 99 -9.53 -16.33 -25.05
N PRO A 100 -9.94 -17.60 -25.13
CA PRO A 100 -11.29 -18.01 -24.80
C PRO A 100 -11.50 -18.06 -23.27
N LEU A 101 -11.28 -16.94 -22.59
CA LEU A 101 -11.42 -16.80 -21.15
C LEU A 101 -12.60 -15.85 -20.83
N PRO A 102 -13.46 -16.21 -19.88
CA PRO A 102 -14.50 -15.31 -19.43
C PRO A 102 -13.90 -14.07 -18.74
N ALA A 103 -14.56 -12.92 -18.90
CA ALA A 103 -14.10 -11.62 -18.41
C ALA A 103 -13.72 -11.62 -16.91
N TRP A 104 -14.46 -12.37 -16.08
CA TRP A 104 -14.18 -12.47 -14.65
C TRP A 104 -12.85 -13.17 -14.32
N GLN A 105 -12.42 -14.15 -15.16
CA GLN A 105 -11.12 -14.81 -14.96
C GLN A 105 -9.96 -13.91 -15.36
N LEU A 106 -10.17 -13.12 -16.40
CA LEU A 106 -9.17 -12.17 -16.89
C LEU A 106 -8.96 -11.03 -15.90
N LEU A 107 -10.05 -10.36 -15.50
CA LEU A 107 -10.02 -9.27 -14.53
C LEU A 107 -9.60 -9.77 -13.14
N GLY A 108 -10.15 -10.90 -12.69
CA GLY A 108 -9.83 -11.49 -11.40
C GLY A 108 -8.37 -11.94 -11.30
N GLY A 109 -7.80 -12.51 -12.36
CA GLY A 109 -6.38 -12.89 -12.38
C GLY A 109 -5.44 -11.69 -12.24
N ARG A 110 -5.74 -10.58 -12.89
CA ARG A 110 -4.96 -9.34 -12.78
C ARG A 110 -5.18 -8.61 -11.46
N ALA A 111 -6.42 -8.56 -10.99
CA ALA A 111 -6.71 -8.02 -9.65
C ALA A 111 -5.94 -8.79 -8.57
N LEU A 112 -5.94 -10.11 -8.64
CA LEU A 112 -5.22 -10.96 -7.69
C LEU A 112 -3.71 -10.69 -7.73
N ALA A 113 -3.12 -10.53 -8.92
CA ALA A 113 -1.70 -10.19 -9.07
C ALA A 113 -1.38 -8.82 -8.48
N ALA A 114 -2.25 -7.83 -8.70
CA ALA A 114 -2.11 -6.49 -8.14
C ALA A 114 -2.27 -6.50 -6.61
N CYS A 115 -3.26 -7.23 -6.08
CA CYS A 115 -3.45 -7.40 -4.63
C CYS A 115 -2.24 -8.07 -3.98
N ALA A 116 -1.71 -9.15 -4.56
CA ALA A 116 -0.53 -9.82 -4.04
C ALA A 116 0.69 -8.89 -4.00
N ARG A 117 0.90 -8.07 -5.04
CA ARG A 117 1.98 -7.09 -5.07
C ARG A 117 1.79 -6.00 -4.01
N MET A 118 0.60 -5.41 -3.92
CA MET A 118 0.31 -4.38 -2.94
C MET A 118 0.47 -4.90 -1.51
N ALA A 119 -0.01 -6.11 -1.23
CA ALA A 119 0.15 -6.75 0.08
C ALA A 119 1.63 -6.96 0.44
N VAL A 120 2.47 -7.41 -0.50
CA VAL A 120 3.92 -7.53 -0.26
C VAL A 120 4.56 -6.17 -0.06
N SER A 121 4.20 -5.15 -0.86
CA SER A 121 4.72 -3.79 -0.68
C SER A 121 4.36 -3.23 0.69
N PHE A 122 3.12 -3.43 1.11
CA PHE A 122 2.63 -3.02 2.43
C PHE A 122 3.40 -3.74 3.55
N ALA A 123 3.52 -5.07 3.48
CA ALA A 123 4.28 -5.85 4.47
C ALA A 123 5.75 -5.40 4.58
N VAL A 124 6.39 -5.01 3.47
CA VAL A 124 7.76 -4.47 3.48
C VAL A 124 7.80 -3.10 4.14
N VAL A 125 6.82 -2.23 3.90
CA VAL A 125 6.73 -0.91 4.54
C VAL A 125 6.53 -1.07 6.04
N GLU A 126 5.60 -1.92 6.48
CA GLU A 126 5.39 -2.23 7.90
C GLU A 126 6.65 -2.79 8.57
N ALA A 127 7.32 -3.75 7.91
CA ALA A 127 8.58 -4.28 8.40
C ALA A 127 9.67 -3.19 8.47
N ALA A 128 9.71 -2.26 7.52
CA ALA A 128 10.66 -1.15 7.51
C ALA A 128 10.42 -0.18 8.68
N VAL A 129 9.16 0.16 8.95
CA VAL A 129 8.77 0.99 10.10
C VAL A 129 9.10 0.29 11.42
N ALA A 130 8.80 -0.99 11.52
CA ALA A 130 9.09 -1.82 12.67
C ALA A 130 10.61 -1.92 12.97
N LEU A 131 11.41 -2.18 11.94
CA LEU A 131 12.87 -2.25 12.06
C LEU A 131 13.46 -0.87 12.41
N PHE A 132 12.92 0.21 11.86
CA PHE A 132 13.31 1.56 12.23
C PHE A 132 13.05 1.82 13.72
N GLY A 133 11.82 1.61 14.19
CA GLY A 133 11.46 1.77 15.61
C GLY A 133 12.30 0.91 16.54
N GLY A 134 12.45 -0.39 16.22
CA GLY A 134 13.26 -1.30 17.00
C GLY A 134 14.75 -0.91 17.05
N SER A 135 15.30 -0.47 15.92
CA SER A 135 16.72 -0.07 15.86
C SER A 135 17.04 1.26 16.57
N VAL A 136 16.04 2.14 16.74
CA VAL A 136 16.16 3.34 17.58
C VAL A 136 16.13 3.00 19.07
N VAL A 137 15.27 2.08 19.47
CA VAL A 137 15.03 1.72 20.89
C VAL A 137 16.11 0.81 21.44
N LEU A 138 16.61 -0.14 20.63
CA LEU A 138 17.58 -1.15 21.09
C LEU A 138 18.87 -0.59 21.71
N PRO A 139 19.54 0.43 21.14
CA PRO A 139 20.77 1.00 21.70
C PRO A 139 20.53 1.93 22.90
N ASN A 140 19.29 2.36 23.16
CA ASN A 140 18.95 3.39 24.16
C ASN A 140 18.31 2.76 25.39
N ALA A 141 19.10 2.56 26.46
CA ALA A 141 18.60 2.04 27.73
C ALA A 141 17.53 2.97 28.35
N LEU A 142 17.74 4.29 28.29
CA LEU A 142 16.80 5.29 28.81
C LEU A 142 15.49 5.35 28.05
N LEU A 143 15.53 5.26 26.70
CA LEU A 143 14.32 5.22 25.89
C LEU A 143 13.52 3.93 26.13
N ARG A 144 14.23 2.83 26.36
CA ARG A 144 13.65 1.53 26.68
C ARG A 144 12.95 1.55 28.05
N GLU A 145 13.56 2.19 29.04
CA GLU A 145 13.01 2.35 30.37
C GLU A 145 11.78 3.29 30.37
N ALA A 146 11.88 4.44 29.71
CA ALA A 146 10.77 5.38 29.52
C ALA A 146 9.58 4.75 28.76
N LEU A 147 9.83 3.89 27.76
CA LEU A 147 8.78 3.19 27.03
C LEU A 147 8.15 2.07 27.88
N GLN A 148 8.88 1.48 28.82
CA GLN A 148 8.35 0.51 29.76
C GLN A 148 7.47 1.19 30.83
N GLU A 149 7.87 2.37 31.31
CA GLU A 149 7.10 3.14 32.30
C GLU A 149 5.78 3.71 31.74
N THR A 150 5.74 4.04 30.44
CA THR A 150 4.54 4.65 29.83
C THR A 150 3.52 3.63 29.34
N ASP A 151 3.75 2.31 29.57
CA ASP A 151 2.93 1.24 28.97
C ASP A 151 2.71 1.41 27.45
N LEU A 152 3.40 2.40 26.89
CA LEU A 152 3.68 2.48 25.48
C LEU A 152 4.71 1.36 25.17
N SER A 153 4.36 0.12 25.55
CA SER A 153 4.86 -0.96 24.77
C SER A 153 4.57 -0.53 23.35
N LEU A 154 5.60 -0.23 22.57
CA LEU A 154 5.54 -0.41 21.15
C LEU A 154 5.22 -1.91 21.00
N SER A 155 3.99 -2.22 21.40
CA SER A 155 3.35 -3.38 20.88
C SER A 155 3.32 -3.08 19.39
N LEU A 156 4.36 -3.42 18.71
CA LEU A 156 4.27 -4.18 17.49
C LEU A 156 3.38 -5.35 17.88
N THR A 157 2.21 -4.96 18.32
CA THR A 157 1.08 -5.79 18.58
C THR A 157 0.54 -6.17 17.21
N LEU A 158 1.20 -7.13 16.67
CA LEU A 158 0.45 -8.31 16.27
C LEU A 158 -0.30 -8.80 17.56
N GLY A 159 -0.76 -7.88 18.39
CA GLY A 159 -1.36 -8.13 19.67
C GLY A 159 -2.85 -8.27 19.56
N GLY A 160 -3.41 -9.08 20.31
CA GLY A 160 -4.78 -9.33 20.75
C GLY A 160 -6.00 -9.15 19.81
N SER A 161 -6.03 -8.10 19.02
CA SER A 161 -6.90 -7.81 17.88
C SER A 161 -6.26 -8.25 16.53
N GLY A 162 -5.05 -8.73 16.55
CA GLY A 162 -4.16 -8.86 15.39
C GLY A 162 -4.71 -9.63 14.17
N VAL A 163 -5.58 -10.61 14.36
CA VAL A 163 -6.21 -11.31 13.22
C VAL A 163 -7.27 -10.42 12.58
N PHE A 164 -8.02 -9.67 13.38
CA PHE A 164 -9.06 -8.78 12.87
C PHE A 164 -8.45 -7.56 12.17
N ASP A 165 -7.41 -6.99 12.76
CA ASP A 165 -6.69 -5.84 12.19
C ASP A 165 -5.96 -6.23 10.89
N LEU A 166 -5.28 -7.39 10.89
CA LEU A 166 -4.66 -7.92 9.67
C LEU A 166 -5.69 -8.22 8.56
N ALA A 167 -6.85 -8.76 8.94
CA ALA A 167 -7.93 -9.01 7.98
C ALA A 167 -8.47 -7.69 7.39
N ASN A 168 -8.62 -6.67 8.24
CA ASN A 168 -9.04 -5.34 7.80
C ASN A 168 -8.01 -4.69 6.86
N GLU A 169 -6.72 -4.75 7.20
CA GLU A 169 -5.65 -4.22 6.36
C GLU A 169 -5.58 -4.91 5.00
N LEU A 170 -5.67 -6.25 4.97
CA LEU A 170 -5.71 -7.00 3.72
C LEU A 170 -6.96 -6.66 2.90
N LEU A 171 -8.11 -6.48 3.55
CA LEU A 171 -9.34 -6.08 2.88
C LEU A 171 -9.23 -4.67 2.30
N GLN A 172 -8.59 -3.73 2.99
CA GLN A 172 -8.31 -2.38 2.48
C GLN A 172 -7.39 -2.41 1.25
N VAL A 173 -6.39 -3.28 1.23
CA VAL A 173 -5.53 -3.47 0.04
C VAL A 173 -6.36 -3.99 -1.14
N VAL A 174 -7.23 -4.99 -0.92
CA VAL A 174 -8.12 -5.53 -1.96
C VAL A 174 -9.08 -4.46 -2.46
N TRP A 175 -9.67 -3.70 -1.53
CA TRP A 175 -10.57 -2.59 -1.84
C TRP A 175 -9.88 -1.54 -2.72
N GLY A 176 -8.70 -1.07 -2.34
CA GLY A 176 -7.94 -0.08 -3.11
C GLY A 176 -7.63 -0.56 -4.54
N VAL A 177 -7.22 -1.82 -4.71
CA VAL A 177 -6.95 -2.42 -6.03
C VAL A 177 -8.23 -2.50 -6.87
N LEU A 178 -9.35 -2.94 -6.30
CA LEU A 178 -10.61 -3.09 -7.03
C LEU A 178 -11.23 -1.73 -7.39
N MET A 179 -11.07 -0.71 -6.54
CA MET A 179 -11.49 0.65 -6.85
C MET A 179 -10.69 1.25 -8.01
N ILE A 180 -9.37 1.06 -8.03
CA ILE A 180 -8.54 1.46 -9.17
C ILE A 180 -8.96 0.71 -10.44
N GLN A 181 -9.18 -0.60 -10.34
CA GLN A 181 -9.66 -1.41 -11.47
C GLN A 181 -10.99 -0.88 -12.00
N PHE A 182 -11.97 -0.64 -11.13
CA PHE A 182 -13.26 -0.09 -11.51
C PHE A 182 -13.12 1.27 -12.20
N ALA A 183 -12.31 2.17 -11.65
CA ALA A 183 -12.06 3.49 -12.21
C ALA A 183 -11.43 3.43 -13.61
N VAL A 184 -10.47 2.52 -13.81
CA VAL A 184 -9.83 2.30 -15.12
C VAL A 184 -10.83 1.74 -16.12
N VAL A 185 -11.64 0.75 -15.73
CA VAL A 185 -12.67 0.18 -16.60
C VAL A 185 -13.72 1.21 -16.97
N ALA A 186 -14.23 1.98 -15.99
CA ALA A 186 -15.20 3.04 -16.21
C ALA A 186 -14.64 4.16 -17.09
N GLY A 187 -13.39 4.58 -16.86
CA GLY A 187 -12.72 5.57 -17.69
C GLY A 187 -12.59 5.12 -19.15
N ASN A 188 -12.30 3.85 -19.39
CA ASN A 188 -12.22 3.30 -20.75
C ASN A 188 -13.57 3.18 -21.48
N GLN A 189 -14.69 3.39 -20.78
CA GLN A 189 -16.00 3.52 -21.42
C GLN A 189 -16.20 4.88 -22.10
N LEU A 190 -15.41 5.88 -21.71
CA LEU A 190 -15.50 7.24 -22.22
C LEU A 190 -14.72 7.41 -23.54
N PRO A 191 -15.04 8.44 -24.34
CA PRO A 191 -14.25 8.79 -25.52
C PRO A 191 -12.78 9.03 -25.16
N GLU A 192 -11.87 8.79 -26.11
CA GLU A 192 -10.42 8.78 -25.88
C GLU A 192 -9.89 10.02 -25.14
N LYS A 193 -10.42 11.21 -25.46
CA LYS A 193 -10.07 12.48 -24.80
C LYS A 193 -10.44 12.52 -23.30
N TRP A 194 -11.46 11.78 -22.90
CA TRP A 194 -11.99 11.77 -21.54
C TRP A 194 -11.64 10.51 -20.75
N ARG A 195 -10.92 9.58 -21.36
CA ARG A 195 -10.60 8.28 -20.77
C ARG A 195 -9.85 8.41 -19.44
N VAL A 196 -8.76 9.18 -19.42
CA VAL A 196 -7.95 9.38 -18.21
C VAL A 196 -8.64 10.31 -17.20
N PRO A 197 -9.07 11.53 -17.56
CA PRO A 197 -9.73 12.41 -16.60
C PRO A 197 -11.04 11.82 -16.06
N GLY A 198 -11.81 11.13 -16.88
CA GLY A 198 -13.05 10.47 -16.45
C GLY A 198 -12.80 9.34 -15.45
N GLY A 199 -11.74 8.55 -15.65
CA GLY A 199 -11.32 7.55 -14.67
C GLY A 199 -10.96 8.18 -13.33
N PHE A 200 -10.21 9.28 -13.33
CA PHE A 200 -9.89 10.02 -12.10
C PHE A 200 -11.14 10.55 -11.41
N VAL A 201 -12.04 11.21 -12.15
CA VAL A 201 -13.31 11.72 -11.57
C VAL A 201 -14.11 10.57 -10.97
N CYS A 202 -14.25 9.47 -11.70
CA CYS A 202 -14.95 8.28 -11.22
C CYS A 202 -14.33 7.75 -9.92
N TYR A 203 -13.00 7.64 -9.87
CA TYR A 203 -12.26 7.20 -8.67
C TYR A 203 -12.56 8.10 -7.46
N PHE A 204 -12.45 9.42 -7.61
CA PHE A 204 -12.70 10.36 -6.51
C PHE A 204 -14.16 10.38 -6.05
N VAL A 205 -15.10 10.26 -6.98
CA VAL A 205 -16.54 10.19 -6.63
C VAL A 205 -16.82 8.94 -5.81
N VAL A 206 -16.32 7.79 -6.25
CA VAL A 206 -16.51 6.52 -5.52
C VAL A 206 -15.81 6.56 -4.17
N LEU A 207 -14.57 7.09 -4.11
CA LEU A 207 -13.83 7.26 -2.87
C LEU A 207 -14.59 8.14 -1.86
N SER A 208 -15.18 9.25 -2.31
CA SER A 208 -15.97 10.15 -1.45
C SER A 208 -17.23 9.46 -0.93
N LEU A 209 -17.93 8.71 -1.79
CA LEU A 209 -19.13 7.96 -1.38
C LEU A 209 -18.77 6.86 -0.38
N ALA A 210 -17.71 6.10 -0.64
CA ALA A 210 -17.22 5.07 0.26
C ALA A 210 -16.83 5.67 1.62
N GLY A 211 -16.09 6.79 1.63
CA GLY A 211 -15.72 7.49 2.87
C GLY A 211 -16.93 7.90 3.70
N THR A 212 -17.96 8.48 3.07
CA THR A 212 -19.18 8.87 3.80
C THR A 212 -19.96 7.68 4.35
N LEU A 213 -19.96 6.54 3.66
CA LEU A 213 -20.57 5.30 4.13
C LEU A 213 -19.79 4.71 5.32
N MET A 214 -18.45 4.78 5.28
CA MET A 214 -17.60 4.32 6.36
C MET A 214 -17.76 5.16 7.61
N ASP A 215 -17.76 6.50 7.50
CA ASP A 215 -18.01 7.42 8.64
C ASP A 215 -19.36 7.13 9.31
N TRP A 216 -20.38 6.84 8.50
CA TRP A 216 -21.69 6.45 9.01
C TRP A 216 -21.66 5.09 9.70
N ALA A 217 -20.93 4.11 9.15
CA ALA A 217 -20.80 2.79 9.75
C ALA A 217 -20.06 2.83 11.09
N GLU A 218 -18.96 3.58 11.17
CA GLU A 218 -18.17 3.72 12.41
C GLU A 218 -18.93 4.40 13.54
N SER A 219 -19.87 5.28 13.21
CA SER A 219 -20.76 5.94 14.20
C SER A 219 -21.78 4.99 14.83
N SER A 220 -21.95 3.79 14.30
CA SER A 220 -22.91 2.79 14.79
C SER A 220 -22.34 1.94 15.94
N VAL A 221 -23.22 1.35 16.75
CA VAL A 221 -22.86 0.48 17.89
C VAL A 221 -22.07 -0.77 17.47
N LEU A 222 -22.22 -1.20 16.23
CA LEU A 222 -21.52 -2.35 15.62
C LEU A 222 -20.41 -1.92 14.63
N GLY A 223 -19.86 -0.70 14.81
CA GLY A 223 -19.02 0.01 13.85
C GLY A 223 -17.99 -0.83 13.10
N GLY A 224 -17.14 -1.57 13.82
CA GLY A 224 -16.07 -2.34 13.18
C GLY A 224 -16.55 -3.50 12.29
N VAL A 225 -17.59 -4.23 12.72
CA VAL A 225 -18.14 -5.35 11.92
C VAL A 225 -18.93 -4.82 10.73
N LEU A 226 -19.66 -3.73 10.91
CA LEU A 226 -20.42 -3.11 9.83
C LEU A 226 -19.49 -2.50 8.79
N ALA A 227 -18.42 -1.85 9.21
CA ALA A 227 -17.39 -1.31 8.32
C ALA A 227 -16.74 -2.41 7.47
N LEU A 228 -16.33 -3.53 8.06
CA LEU A 228 -15.82 -4.69 7.33
C LEU A 228 -16.82 -5.26 6.32
N ALA A 229 -18.09 -5.39 6.72
CA ALA A 229 -19.13 -5.91 5.84
C ALA A 229 -19.39 -4.94 4.65
N LEU A 230 -19.41 -3.64 4.89
CA LEU A 230 -19.55 -2.63 3.84
C LEU A 230 -18.36 -2.63 2.89
N THR A 231 -17.13 -2.67 3.38
CA THR A 231 -15.93 -2.75 2.54
C THR A 231 -15.96 -4.02 1.67
N ALA A 232 -16.36 -5.16 2.22
CA ALA A 232 -16.50 -6.39 1.45
C ALA A 232 -17.59 -6.29 0.37
N LEU A 233 -18.71 -5.63 0.69
CA LEU A 233 -19.79 -5.38 -0.28
C LEU A 233 -19.33 -4.44 -1.40
N GLU A 234 -18.62 -3.38 -1.08
CA GLU A 234 -18.03 -2.45 -2.06
C GLU A 234 -17.05 -3.16 -2.99
N CYS A 235 -16.19 -4.02 -2.44
CA CYS A 235 -15.28 -4.86 -3.23
C CYS A 235 -16.04 -5.74 -4.22
N ALA A 236 -17.09 -6.42 -3.75
CA ALA A 236 -17.91 -7.28 -4.58
C ALA A 236 -18.65 -6.48 -5.67
N ALA A 237 -19.21 -5.33 -5.31
CA ALA A 237 -19.93 -4.46 -6.24
C ALA A 237 -18.97 -3.88 -7.31
N ALA A 238 -17.81 -3.37 -6.93
CA ALA A 238 -16.80 -2.83 -7.84
C ALA A 238 -16.30 -3.91 -8.82
N PHE A 239 -16.04 -5.12 -8.34
CA PHE A 239 -15.63 -6.24 -9.19
C PHE A 239 -16.74 -6.68 -10.15
N ALA A 240 -17.97 -6.85 -9.65
CA ALA A 240 -19.12 -7.24 -10.48
C ALA A 240 -19.42 -6.19 -11.56
N ALA A 241 -19.42 -4.91 -11.19
CA ALA A 241 -19.61 -3.80 -12.13
C ALA A 241 -18.50 -3.77 -13.20
N SER A 242 -17.24 -3.98 -12.82
CA SER A 242 -16.12 -4.08 -13.77
C SER A 242 -16.29 -5.25 -14.73
N CYS A 243 -16.69 -6.41 -14.25
CA CYS A 243 -16.94 -7.59 -15.08
C CYS A 243 -18.10 -7.36 -16.04
N TRP A 244 -19.19 -6.76 -15.55
CA TRP A 244 -20.36 -6.44 -16.38
C TRP A 244 -20.00 -5.45 -17.51
N MET A 245 -19.32 -4.35 -17.18
CA MET A 245 -18.88 -3.37 -18.17
C MET A 245 -17.97 -3.96 -19.24
N VAL A 246 -17.08 -4.86 -18.86
CA VAL A 246 -16.16 -5.53 -19.81
C VAL A 246 -16.91 -6.54 -20.65
N SER A 247 -17.85 -7.32 -20.08
CA SER A 247 -18.62 -8.32 -20.83
C SER A 247 -19.53 -7.71 -21.89
N GLU A 248 -20.22 -6.61 -21.58
CA GLU A 248 -21.09 -5.91 -22.54
C GLU A 248 -20.35 -5.29 -23.70
N ARG A 249 -19.09 -4.85 -23.49
CA ARG A 249 -18.29 -4.26 -24.58
C ARG A 249 -17.44 -5.26 -25.33
N LEU A 250 -17.13 -6.41 -24.74
CA LEU A 250 -16.47 -7.52 -25.46
C LEU A 250 -17.40 -8.23 -26.43
N ASP A 251 -18.71 -8.10 -26.28
CA ASP A 251 -19.69 -8.44 -27.31
C ASP A 251 -19.64 -7.49 -28.53
N LEU A 252 -18.71 -6.55 -28.51
CA LEU A 252 -18.49 -5.61 -29.59
C LEU A 252 -17.49 -6.18 -30.62
N ARG A 253 -18.02 -7.10 -31.51
CA ARG A 253 -17.67 -7.13 -32.93
C ARG A 253 -16.22 -7.50 -33.27
#